data_d22d4419a7659a48088b98bc9ba12947
#
_entry.id   d22d4419a7659a48088b98bc9ba12947
#
_cell.length_a   1.000
_cell.length_b   1.000
_cell.length_c   1.000
_cell.angle_alpha   90.00
_cell.angle_beta   90.00
_cell.angle_gamma   90.00
#
_symmetry.space_group_name_H-M   'P 1'
#
loop_
_entity.id
_entity.type
_entity.pdbx_description
1 polymer ?
#
loop_
_entity_poly.entity_id
_entity_poly.type
_entity_poly.pdbx_seq_one_letter_code
_entity_poly.pdbx_strand_id
1 'polypeptide(L)'
;MHEISILDNKTINKIAAGEVVERPASIVKELVENSIDAKATAVTVEIKNGGISLLRVTDNGFGISKKDVKIAFIRHATSKIKDESDLSNILSMGFRGEALASIAAISQVEIITKEHNELTGVRMQIDGGIVTEEGEVGCPEGTTMVVKNIFYNTPVRRKFLKTEMTEAAYIEEILSKMALGHPEISFKFINNSNVVFYTSGNNDLNNVIFNIYGRDITKKLLEINDYENNIRVEGFVGKPEVNRANRMYENFFINGRYIKSTAIENYVEDAFKPYMMIKRFPFCVLKINMLPDEVDVNVHPTKIEVRFKEEKKVCIAVYQAIKRVLENVSFIVDVPLNEEKELKVEINKTCIKDAFEVENYLIKENNRDTLVEKPVKVNETYYQPDFIKQNIVHENENKKEIIERKEILKNYKIVGQIFNTYWILEHEKNMYIIDQHAAHEKVLYEKFMNEFKSENIISQQLLQPMVIEVSIKEKEIILKNIELLKKFGFEIEEFGINSFAIREVPIILNKPSNAKFFLDIIDQMLVRDVNSAYQNKEQEIASIACKAAVKANDKMSFEESKKMIDDLIKLDNPFHCPHGRPVIIAMDRYEIEKKFKRVI
;
A
#
# COMPACT_ATOMS: atom_id res chain seq x y z
N MET A 1 -8.38 29.96 -43.45
CA MET A 1 -9.25 28.88 -42.95
C MET A 1 -8.43 27.62 -42.94
N HIS A 2 -8.40 26.87 -41.83
CA HIS A 2 -7.78 25.56 -41.83
C HIS A 2 -8.78 24.58 -42.46
N GLU A 3 -8.40 23.94 -43.56
CA GLU A 3 -9.21 22.92 -44.21
C GLU A 3 -9.19 21.63 -43.37
N ILE A 4 -10.35 21.01 -43.18
CA ILE A 4 -10.47 19.70 -42.56
C ILE A 4 -10.05 18.65 -43.58
N SER A 5 -9.01 17.88 -43.30
CA SER A 5 -8.52 16.80 -44.16
C SER A 5 -8.59 15.45 -43.42
N ILE A 6 -8.80 14.39 -44.20
CA ILE A 6 -8.74 13.01 -43.69
C ILE A 6 -7.26 12.64 -43.55
N LEU A 7 -6.87 12.19 -42.32
CA LEU A 7 -5.53 11.74 -42.06
C LEU A 7 -5.23 10.41 -42.79
N ASP A 8 -3.96 10.18 -43.09
CA ASP A 8 -3.52 8.90 -43.63
C ASP A 8 -3.64 7.79 -42.57
N ASN A 9 -3.87 6.56 -43.00
CA ASN A 9 -4.05 5.40 -42.11
C ASN A 9 -2.90 5.20 -41.14
N LYS A 10 -1.68 5.54 -41.53
CA LYS A 10 -0.48 5.41 -40.69
C LYS A 10 -0.51 6.39 -39.50
N THR A 11 -0.96 7.62 -39.77
CA THR A 11 -1.13 8.64 -38.71
C THR A 11 -2.32 8.30 -37.80
N ILE A 12 -3.46 7.87 -38.39
CA ILE A 12 -4.62 7.42 -37.62
C ILE A 12 -4.21 6.28 -36.66
N ASN A 13 -3.45 5.29 -37.15
CA ASN A 13 -2.99 4.17 -36.34
C ASN A 13 -2.07 4.60 -35.18
N LYS A 14 -1.19 5.58 -35.40
CA LYS A 14 -0.33 6.13 -34.35
C LYS A 14 -1.10 6.93 -33.29
N ILE A 15 -2.11 7.70 -33.70
CA ILE A 15 -2.96 8.48 -32.77
C ILE A 15 -3.72 7.51 -31.86
N ALA A 16 -4.45 6.58 -32.46
CA ALA A 16 -5.25 5.62 -31.69
C ALA A 16 -4.40 4.62 -30.88
N ALA A 17 -3.20 4.24 -31.35
CA ALA A 17 -2.27 3.50 -30.53
C ALA A 17 -1.91 4.25 -29.22
N GLY A 18 -2.04 5.58 -29.22
CA GLY A 18 -1.79 6.38 -28.03
C GLY A 18 -2.90 6.35 -26.99
N GLU A 19 -4.08 6.02 -27.38
CA GLU A 19 -5.22 5.87 -26.47
C GLU A 19 -5.22 4.48 -25.81
N VAL A 20 -4.60 3.48 -26.46
CA VAL A 20 -4.55 2.10 -25.99
C VAL A 20 -3.23 1.81 -25.24
N VAL A 21 -2.10 2.31 -25.76
CA VAL A 21 -0.76 2.01 -25.24
C VAL A 21 -0.06 3.28 -24.78
N GLU A 22 -0.07 3.53 -23.48
CA GLU A 22 0.63 4.65 -22.86
C GLU A 22 2.06 4.29 -22.42
N ARG A 23 2.29 3.03 -22.04
CA ARG A 23 3.56 2.54 -21.48
C ARG A 23 3.74 1.04 -21.69
N PRO A 24 4.97 0.47 -21.43
CA PRO A 24 5.23 -0.97 -21.54
C PRO A 24 4.27 -1.84 -20.72
N ALA A 25 3.90 -1.41 -19.51
CA ALA A 25 2.96 -2.13 -18.65
C ALA A 25 1.56 -2.31 -19.29
N SER A 26 1.10 -1.36 -20.11
CA SER A 26 -0.16 -1.49 -20.87
C SER A 26 -0.07 -2.62 -21.90
N ILE A 27 1.07 -2.77 -22.57
CA ILE A 27 1.31 -3.86 -23.54
C ILE A 27 1.29 -5.21 -22.81
N VAL A 28 2.02 -5.33 -21.69
CA VAL A 28 2.03 -6.57 -20.89
C VAL A 28 0.62 -6.95 -20.48
N LYS A 29 -0.16 -5.98 -19.99
CA LYS A 29 -1.54 -6.20 -19.58
C LYS A 29 -2.36 -6.82 -20.71
N GLU A 30 -2.39 -6.19 -21.88
CA GLU A 30 -3.19 -6.67 -23.01
C GLU A 30 -2.72 -8.05 -23.52
N LEU A 31 -1.40 -8.31 -23.59
CA LEU A 31 -0.88 -9.60 -24.04
C LEU A 31 -1.19 -10.71 -23.05
N VAL A 32 -1.04 -10.46 -21.74
CA VAL A 32 -1.36 -11.46 -20.72
C VAL A 32 -2.87 -11.70 -20.61
N GLU A 33 -3.72 -10.66 -20.73
CA GLU A 33 -5.18 -10.84 -20.83
C GLU A 33 -5.55 -11.74 -22.03
N ASN A 34 -4.86 -11.57 -23.17
CA ASN A 34 -5.07 -12.44 -24.33
C ASN A 34 -4.62 -13.89 -24.05
N SER A 35 -3.53 -14.10 -23.33
CA SER A 35 -3.07 -15.44 -22.92
C SER A 35 -4.07 -16.12 -21.97
N ILE A 36 -4.65 -15.38 -21.02
CA ILE A 36 -5.70 -15.87 -20.11
C ILE A 36 -6.96 -16.26 -20.92
N ASP A 37 -7.40 -15.39 -21.84
CA ASP A 37 -8.54 -15.66 -22.72
C ASP A 37 -8.30 -16.89 -23.62
N ALA A 38 -7.03 -17.11 -24.05
CA ALA A 38 -6.61 -18.30 -24.80
C ALA A 38 -6.49 -19.57 -23.92
N LYS A 39 -6.94 -19.52 -22.65
CA LYS A 39 -6.90 -20.63 -21.69
C LYS A 39 -5.50 -21.17 -21.42
N ALA A 40 -4.52 -20.30 -21.43
CA ALA A 40 -3.18 -20.68 -21.03
C ALA A 40 -3.14 -21.15 -19.56
N THR A 41 -2.37 -22.18 -19.30
CA THR A 41 -2.07 -22.66 -17.93
C THR A 41 -0.71 -22.19 -17.43
N ALA A 42 0.12 -21.65 -18.35
CA ALA A 42 1.42 -21.07 -18.01
C ALA A 42 1.70 -19.86 -18.89
N VAL A 43 2.12 -18.77 -18.25
CA VAL A 43 2.48 -17.51 -18.91
C VAL A 43 3.84 -17.06 -18.40
N THR A 44 4.79 -16.85 -19.33
CA THR A 44 6.11 -16.28 -19.02
C THR A 44 6.23 -14.90 -19.62
N VAL A 45 6.57 -13.92 -18.78
CA VAL A 45 6.84 -12.53 -19.20
C VAL A 45 8.32 -12.23 -18.95
N GLU A 46 9.05 -11.84 -20.00
CA GLU A 46 10.44 -11.43 -19.93
C GLU A 46 10.59 -10.00 -20.44
N ILE A 47 11.29 -9.16 -19.69
CA ILE A 47 11.58 -7.78 -20.07
C ILE A 47 13.05 -7.43 -19.96
N LYS A 48 13.49 -6.47 -20.79
CA LYS A 48 14.78 -5.80 -20.67
C LYS A 48 14.59 -4.27 -20.72
N ASN A 49 15.38 -3.56 -19.90
CA ASN A 49 15.33 -2.10 -19.81
C ASN A 49 13.90 -1.58 -19.53
N GLY A 50 13.23 -2.14 -18.49
CA GLY A 50 11.86 -1.75 -18.14
C GLY A 50 10.80 -2.08 -19.20
N GLY A 51 11.09 -3.05 -20.10
CA GLY A 51 10.22 -3.41 -21.21
C GLY A 51 10.35 -2.52 -22.45
N ILE A 52 11.22 -1.51 -22.43
CA ILE A 52 11.39 -0.55 -23.53
C ILE A 52 12.13 -1.17 -24.71
N SER A 53 13.22 -1.89 -24.43
CA SER A 53 14.05 -2.52 -25.47
C SER A 53 13.52 -3.88 -25.89
N LEU A 54 13.02 -4.66 -24.94
CA LEU A 54 12.45 -6.00 -25.14
C LEU A 54 11.34 -6.28 -24.15
N LEU A 55 10.23 -6.79 -24.68
CA LEU A 55 9.14 -7.37 -23.93
C LEU A 55 8.74 -8.66 -24.64
N ARG A 56 8.76 -9.79 -23.95
CA ARG A 56 8.35 -11.09 -24.48
C ARG A 56 7.28 -11.68 -23.57
N VAL A 57 6.17 -12.08 -24.16
CA VAL A 57 5.12 -12.85 -23.49
C VAL A 57 4.99 -14.17 -24.20
N THR A 58 5.12 -15.27 -23.48
CA THR A 58 4.98 -16.65 -23.99
C THR A 58 3.93 -17.35 -23.17
N ASP A 59 2.96 -17.96 -23.85
CA ASP A 59 1.91 -18.76 -23.26
C ASP A 59 1.82 -20.14 -23.94
N ASN A 60 1.12 -21.06 -23.28
CA ASN A 60 0.77 -22.38 -23.77
C ASN A 60 -0.73 -22.51 -24.03
N GLY A 61 -1.41 -21.42 -24.40
CA GLY A 61 -2.83 -21.40 -24.74
C GLY A 61 -3.14 -22.05 -26.09
N PHE A 62 -4.37 -21.82 -26.59
CA PHE A 62 -4.84 -22.45 -27.85
C PHE A 62 -4.05 -22.01 -29.09
N GLY A 63 -3.26 -20.94 -29.02
CA GLY A 63 -2.59 -20.38 -30.19
C GLY A 63 -3.54 -19.61 -31.12
N ILE A 64 -3.02 -19.24 -32.30
CA ILE A 64 -3.77 -18.55 -33.36
C ILE A 64 -3.57 -19.31 -34.67
N SER A 65 -4.66 -19.56 -35.40
CA SER A 65 -4.61 -20.28 -36.69
C SER A 65 -3.80 -19.51 -37.73
N LYS A 66 -3.17 -20.24 -38.68
CA LYS A 66 -2.40 -19.61 -39.76
C LYS A 66 -3.21 -18.60 -40.56
N LYS A 67 -4.53 -18.82 -40.70
CA LYS A 67 -5.44 -17.91 -41.42
C LYS A 67 -5.71 -16.64 -40.67
N ASP A 68 -5.73 -16.70 -39.35
CA ASP A 68 -6.15 -15.58 -38.48
C ASP A 68 -4.99 -14.73 -37.99
N VAL A 69 -3.73 -15.21 -38.06
CA VAL A 69 -2.56 -14.44 -37.57
C VAL A 69 -2.49 -13.04 -38.18
N LYS A 70 -2.69 -12.90 -39.49
CA LYS A 70 -2.69 -11.59 -40.15
C LYS A 70 -3.89 -10.74 -39.74
N ILE A 71 -5.06 -11.38 -39.61
CA ILE A 71 -6.31 -10.71 -39.25
C ILE A 71 -6.23 -10.17 -37.84
N ALA A 72 -5.56 -10.87 -36.92
CA ALA A 72 -5.40 -10.45 -35.53
C ALA A 72 -4.70 -9.09 -35.35
N PHE A 73 -3.93 -8.62 -36.35
CA PHE A 73 -3.29 -7.30 -36.35
C PHE A 73 -4.08 -6.24 -37.14
N ILE A 74 -5.28 -6.58 -37.63
CA ILE A 74 -6.21 -5.62 -38.23
C ILE A 74 -7.06 -5.01 -37.11
N ARG A 75 -7.33 -3.69 -37.19
CA ARG A 75 -8.19 -3.01 -36.22
C ARG A 75 -9.62 -3.55 -36.27
N HIS A 76 -10.22 -3.61 -35.08
CA HIS A 76 -11.59 -4.11 -34.90
C HIS A 76 -11.76 -5.60 -35.25
N ALA A 77 -10.67 -6.34 -35.43
CA ALA A 77 -10.70 -7.79 -35.57
C ALA A 77 -10.68 -8.45 -34.18
N THR A 78 -11.73 -9.20 -33.86
CA THR A 78 -11.86 -9.91 -32.59
C THR A 78 -12.64 -11.20 -32.79
N SER A 79 -12.25 -12.25 -32.07
CA SER A 79 -12.99 -13.52 -32.00
C SER A 79 -13.93 -13.57 -30.78
N LYS A 80 -13.95 -12.52 -29.94
CA LYS A 80 -14.53 -12.55 -28.59
C LYS A 80 -15.96 -12.01 -28.52
N ILE A 81 -16.35 -11.16 -29.45
CA ILE A 81 -17.71 -10.63 -29.59
C ILE A 81 -18.15 -10.72 -31.05
N LYS A 82 -19.41 -11.02 -31.29
CA LYS A 82 -20.01 -11.08 -32.63
C LYS A 82 -21.12 -10.06 -32.79
N ASP A 83 -21.95 -9.89 -31.75
CA ASP A 83 -23.15 -9.09 -31.77
C ASP A 83 -23.20 -8.08 -30.61
N GLU A 84 -24.09 -7.09 -30.72
CA GLU A 84 -24.30 -6.07 -29.69
C GLU A 84 -24.77 -6.70 -28.35
N SER A 85 -25.48 -7.82 -28.41
CA SER A 85 -25.93 -8.57 -27.21
C SER A 85 -24.78 -9.12 -26.39
N ASP A 86 -23.62 -9.43 -27.02
CA ASP A 86 -22.42 -9.93 -26.33
C ASP A 86 -21.78 -8.84 -25.44
N LEU A 87 -22.04 -7.54 -25.75
CA LEU A 87 -21.51 -6.43 -24.95
C LEU A 87 -22.11 -6.37 -23.54
N SER A 88 -23.31 -6.93 -23.33
CA SER A 88 -23.95 -7.00 -22.01
C SER A 88 -23.46 -8.18 -21.16
N ASN A 89 -22.77 -9.18 -21.75
CA ASN A 89 -22.30 -10.40 -21.10
C ASN A 89 -20.81 -10.67 -21.38
N ILE A 90 -19.96 -9.67 -21.19
CA ILE A 90 -18.52 -9.81 -21.45
C ILE A 90 -17.85 -10.69 -20.39
N LEU A 91 -17.57 -11.95 -20.74
CA LEU A 91 -16.81 -12.90 -19.92
C LEU A 91 -15.30 -12.86 -20.20
N SER A 92 -14.90 -12.39 -21.39
CA SER A 92 -13.48 -12.29 -21.77
C SER A 92 -12.81 -11.07 -21.19
N MET A 93 -11.51 -11.14 -20.91
CA MET A 93 -10.71 -10.00 -20.41
C MET A 93 -10.58 -8.89 -21.47
N GLY A 94 -10.33 -9.23 -22.73
CA GLY A 94 -10.26 -8.31 -23.87
C GLY A 94 -11.43 -8.52 -24.84
N PHE A 95 -11.89 -7.47 -25.54
CA PHE A 95 -12.98 -7.59 -26.53
C PHE A 95 -12.92 -6.59 -27.71
N ARG A 96 -12.11 -5.52 -27.61
CA ARG A 96 -12.13 -4.40 -28.57
C ARG A 96 -11.47 -4.67 -29.91
N GLY A 97 -10.57 -5.68 -30.02
CA GLY A 97 -9.84 -5.98 -31.25
C GLY A 97 -8.88 -4.88 -31.72
N GLU A 98 -8.33 -4.08 -30.81
CA GLU A 98 -7.47 -2.94 -31.15
C GLU A 98 -6.05 -3.06 -30.58
N ALA A 99 -5.84 -3.90 -29.57
CA ALA A 99 -4.59 -3.97 -28.82
C ALA A 99 -3.40 -4.38 -29.69
N LEU A 100 -3.49 -5.49 -30.41
CA LEU A 100 -2.40 -6.02 -31.23
C LEU A 100 -2.03 -5.06 -32.37
N ALA A 101 -3.03 -4.49 -33.05
CA ALA A 101 -2.82 -3.48 -34.10
C ALA A 101 -2.13 -2.22 -33.56
N SER A 102 -2.52 -1.77 -32.36
CA SER A 102 -1.95 -0.60 -31.69
C SER A 102 -0.49 -0.86 -31.26
N ILE A 103 -0.20 -2.02 -30.68
CA ILE A 103 1.17 -2.44 -30.30
C ILE A 103 2.06 -2.48 -31.53
N ALA A 104 1.62 -3.14 -32.61
CA ALA A 104 2.38 -3.25 -33.85
C ALA A 104 2.68 -1.90 -34.52
N ALA A 105 1.75 -0.93 -34.42
CA ALA A 105 1.93 0.40 -35.00
C ALA A 105 3.07 1.21 -34.38
N ILE A 106 3.44 0.95 -33.10
CA ILE A 106 4.41 1.76 -32.33
C ILE A 106 5.68 1.00 -31.94
N SER A 107 5.82 -0.26 -32.39
CA SER A 107 6.92 -1.12 -32.02
C SER A 107 7.30 -2.07 -33.16
N GLN A 108 8.33 -2.86 -32.94
CA GLN A 108 8.72 -3.98 -33.78
C GLN A 108 8.22 -5.26 -33.11
N VAL A 109 7.30 -5.95 -33.75
CA VAL A 109 6.61 -7.13 -33.19
C VAL A 109 7.04 -8.38 -33.96
N GLU A 110 7.32 -9.45 -33.22
CA GLU A 110 7.48 -10.79 -33.75
C GLU A 110 6.48 -11.70 -33.03
N ILE A 111 5.61 -12.36 -33.77
CA ILE A 111 4.69 -13.38 -33.27
C ILE A 111 5.12 -14.75 -33.76
N ILE A 112 5.11 -15.72 -32.85
CA ILE A 112 5.28 -17.14 -33.13
C ILE A 112 4.12 -17.85 -32.47
N THR A 113 3.28 -18.56 -33.25
CA THR A 113 2.07 -19.20 -32.71
C THR A 113 1.77 -20.48 -33.42
N LYS A 114 1.16 -21.43 -32.70
CA LYS A 114 0.72 -22.72 -33.20
C LYS A 114 -0.53 -23.18 -32.46
N GLU A 115 -1.55 -23.61 -33.21
CA GLU A 115 -2.71 -24.28 -32.63
C GLU A 115 -2.40 -25.76 -32.32
N HIS A 116 -3.20 -26.34 -31.40
CA HIS A 116 -3.00 -27.71 -30.91
C HIS A 116 -2.99 -28.77 -32.02
N ASN A 117 -3.79 -28.60 -33.08
CA ASN A 117 -3.95 -29.56 -34.16
C ASN A 117 -3.03 -29.32 -35.35
N GLU A 118 -2.17 -28.32 -35.34
CA GLU A 118 -1.27 -27.98 -36.44
C GLU A 118 0.12 -28.61 -36.26
N LEU A 119 0.73 -29.11 -37.36
CA LEU A 119 2.08 -29.67 -37.34
C LEU A 119 3.16 -28.60 -37.23
N THR A 120 2.97 -27.46 -37.94
CA THR A 120 3.91 -26.35 -37.98
C THR A 120 3.20 -25.08 -37.51
N GLY A 121 3.91 -24.24 -36.80
CA GLY A 121 3.42 -22.92 -36.45
C GLY A 121 3.75 -21.86 -37.48
N VAL A 122 3.30 -20.64 -37.23
CA VAL A 122 3.58 -19.44 -38.03
C VAL A 122 4.46 -18.47 -37.24
N ARG A 123 5.48 -17.96 -37.94
CA ARG A 123 6.29 -16.82 -37.49
C ARG A 123 6.00 -15.63 -38.38
N MET A 124 5.66 -14.48 -37.82
CA MET A 124 5.45 -13.26 -38.57
C MET A 124 6.15 -12.08 -37.88
N GLN A 125 6.83 -11.25 -38.67
CA GLN A 125 7.46 -10.02 -38.19
C GLN A 125 6.70 -8.80 -38.72
N ILE A 126 6.50 -7.81 -37.86
CA ILE A 126 5.76 -6.59 -38.18
C ILE A 126 6.58 -5.41 -37.66
N ASP A 127 6.86 -4.45 -38.54
CA ASP A 127 7.58 -3.22 -38.19
C ASP A 127 6.71 -2.00 -38.44
N GLY A 128 6.34 -1.30 -37.37
CA GLY A 128 5.47 -0.10 -37.45
C GLY A 128 4.13 -0.35 -38.12
N GLY A 129 3.54 -1.54 -37.93
CA GLY A 129 2.27 -1.97 -38.50
C GLY A 129 2.35 -2.58 -39.90
N ILE A 130 3.56 -2.78 -40.46
CA ILE A 130 3.76 -3.38 -41.78
C ILE A 130 4.39 -4.76 -41.60
N VAL A 131 3.78 -5.82 -42.17
CA VAL A 131 4.35 -7.16 -42.18
C VAL A 131 5.61 -7.17 -43.06
N THR A 132 6.74 -7.54 -42.48
CA THR A 132 8.05 -7.56 -43.14
C THR A 132 8.49 -8.99 -43.52
N GLU A 133 8.14 -9.96 -42.69
CA GLU A 133 8.51 -11.37 -42.90
C GLU A 133 7.38 -12.27 -42.37
N GLU A 134 7.15 -13.37 -43.09
CA GLU A 134 6.21 -14.43 -42.70
C GLU A 134 6.72 -15.76 -43.16
N GLY A 135 6.59 -16.79 -42.33
CA GLY A 135 7.03 -18.14 -42.67
C GLY A 135 6.52 -19.19 -41.68
N GLU A 136 6.64 -20.43 -42.07
CA GLU A 136 6.37 -21.54 -41.18
C GLU A 136 7.56 -21.84 -40.28
N VAL A 137 7.30 -22.24 -39.04
CA VAL A 137 8.32 -22.53 -38.05
C VAL A 137 7.89 -23.71 -37.16
N GLY A 138 8.84 -24.51 -36.74
CA GLY A 138 8.62 -25.50 -35.68
C GLY A 138 8.60 -24.82 -34.32
N CYS A 139 7.47 -24.86 -33.61
CA CYS A 139 7.34 -24.29 -32.29
C CYS A 139 6.38 -25.11 -31.41
N PRO A 140 6.43 -24.99 -30.09
CA PRO A 140 5.43 -25.54 -29.19
C PRO A 140 4.05 -24.89 -29.42
N GLU A 141 3.01 -25.53 -28.90
CA GLU A 141 1.65 -24.98 -28.87
C GLU A 141 1.59 -23.73 -28.04
N GLY A 142 0.66 -22.81 -28.39
CA GLY A 142 0.49 -21.50 -27.74
C GLY A 142 1.02 -20.36 -28.56
N THR A 143 1.28 -19.22 -27.90
CA THR A 143 1.71 -17.99 -28.55
C THR A 143 2.92 -17.38 -27.85
N THR A 144 3.90 -16.96 -28.64
CA THR A 144 5.01 -16.11 -28.19
C THR A 144 4.94 -14.78 -28.93
N MET A 145 4.77 -13.71 -28.17
CA MET A 145 4.81 -12.32 -28.64
C MET A 145 6.12 -11.68 -28.18
N VAL A 146 6.92 -11.18 -29.12
CA VAL A 146 8.14 -10.41 -28.82
C VAL A 146 7.96 -9.00 -29.35
N VAL A 147 7.97 -8.05 -28.45
CA VAL A 147 7.83 -6.60 -28.77
C VAL A 147 9.18 -5.94 -28.48
N LYS A 148 9.75 -5.30 -29.49
CA LYS A 148 11.05 -4.63 -29.41
C LYS A 148 10.92 -3.14 -29.70
N ASN A 149 11.80 -2.34 -29.11
CA ASN A 149 11.97 -0.93 -29.40
C ASN A 149 10.67 -0.13 -29.32
N ILE A 150 9.94 -0.26 -28.22
CA ILE A 150 8.66 0.45 -28.00
C ILE A 150 8.84 1.95 -28.22
N PHE A 151 7.92 2.58 -28.94
CA PHE A 151 7.93 4.01 -29.31
C PHE A 151 9.11 4.45 -30.18
N TYR A 152 9.78 3.55 -30.90
CA TYR A 152 10.90 3.91 -31.77
C TYR A 152 10.51 4.94 -32.85
N ASN A 153 9.27 4.87 -33.34
CA ASN A 153 8.69 5.74 -34.36
C ASN A 153 7.79 6.87 -33.81
N THR A 154 7.75 7.03 -32.47
CA THR A 154 7.01 8.07 -31.76
C THR A 154 7.90 8.70 -30.65
N PRO A 155 8.98 9.46 -31.04
CA PRO A 155 10.01 9.92 -30.11
C PRO A 155 9.48 10.83 -29.00
N VAL A 156 8.41 11.57 -29.23
CA VAL A 156 7.77 12.40 -28.20
C VAL A 156 7.25 11.53 -27.06
N ARG A 157 6.54 10.43 -27.35
CA ARG A 157 6.02 9.49 -26.34
C ARG A 157 7.15 8.80 -25.59
N ARG A 158 8.23 8.42 -26.29
CA ARG A 158 9.40 7.81 -25.67
C ARG A 158 10.01 8.70 -24.58
N LYS A 159 9.97 10.03 -24.74
CA LYS A 159 10.47 10.98 -23.74
C LYS A 159 9.60 11.07 -22.48
N PHE A 160 8.34 10.67 -22.53
CA PHE A 160 7.45 10.64 -21.36
C PHE A 160 7.57 9.37 -20.52
N LEU A 161 8.29 8.35 -20.98
CA LEU A 161 8.56 7.16 -20.18
C LEU A 161 9.40 7.54 -18.95
N LYS A 162 9.11 6.85 -17.86
CA LYS A 162 9.87 6.98 -16.62
C LYS A 162 11.20 6.22 -16.71
N THR A 163 11.90 6.09 -15.59
CA THR A 163 13.12 5.28 -15.53
C THR A 163 12.79 3.81 -15.82
N GLU A 164 13.79 3.05 -16.31
CA GLU A 164 13.65 1.61 -16.57
C GLU A 164 13.15 0.83 -15.35
N MET A 165 13.61 1.22 -14.15
CA MET A 165 13.18 0.61 -12.90
C MET A 165 11.72 0.93 -12.58
N THR A 166 11.27 2.16 -12.80
CA THR A 166 9.85 2.55 -12.60
C THR A 166 8.93 1.83 -13.58
N GLU A 167 9.33 1.70 -14.86
CA GLU A 167 8.52 0.96 -15.85
C GLU A 167 8.47 -0.54 -15.52
N ALA A 168 9.59 -1.14 -15.06
CA ALA A 168 9.62 -2.52 -14.58
C ALA A 168 8.71 -2.73 -13.36
N ALA A 169 8.67 -1.78 -12.43
CA ALA A 169 7.80 -1.81 -11.26
C ALA A 169 6.31 -1.76 -11.61
N TYR A 170 5.92 -0.99 -12.64
CA TYR A 170 4.53 -1.00 -13.15
C TYR A 170 4.16 -2.36 -13.78
N ILE A 171 5.11 -3.00 -14.48
CA ILE A 171 4.90 -4.34 -15.06
C ILE A 171 4.74 -5.38 -13.94
N GLU A 172 5.61 -5.36 -12.93
CA GLU A 172 5.51 -6.24 -11.75
C GLU A 172 4.16 -6.11 -11.05
N GLU A 173 3.70 -4.86 -10.82
CA GLU A 173 2.41 -4.61 -10.17
C GLU A 173 1.24 -5.24 -10.95
N ILE A 174 1.22 -5.08 -12.27
CA ILE A 174 0.16 -5.65 -13.11
C ILE A 174 0.21 -7.17 -13.08
N LEU A 175 1.40 -7.76 -13.25
CA LEU A 175 1.57 -9.22 -13.25
C LEU A 175 1.24 -9.84 -11.89
N SER A 176 1.61 -9.19 -10.79
CA SER A 176 1.24 -9.63 -9.45
C SER A 176 -0.28 -9.66 -9.26
N LYS A 177 -0.98 -8.62 -9.72
CA LYS A 177 -2.45 -8.58 -9.68
C LYS A 177 -3.09 -9.66 -10.54
N MET A 178 -2.55 -9.92 -11.74
CA MET A 178 -3.05 -11.00 -12.60
C MET A 178 -2.82 -12.37 -11.96
N ALA A 179 -1.65 -12.62 -11.37
CA ALA A 179 -1.36 -13.86 -10.68
C ALA A 179 -2.27 -14.08 -9.46
N LEU A 180 -2.57 -13.04 -8.68
CA LEU A 180 -3.52 -13.10 -7.56
C LEU A 180 -4.97 -13.38 -8.03
N GLY A 181 -5.35 -12.81 -9.18
CA GLY A 181 -6.66 -13.06 -9.79
C GLY A 181 -6.81 -14.48 -10.32
N HIS A 182 -5.72 -15.08 -10.83
CA HIS A 182 -5.68 -16.35 -11.53
C HIS A 182 -4.66 -17.34 -10.93
N PRO A 183 -4.88 -17.85 -9.71
CA PRO A 183 -3.97 -18.81 -9.06
C PRO A 183 -3.88 -20.16 -9.78
N GLU A 184 -4.81 -20.45 -10.70
CA GLU A 184 -4.81 -21.61 -11.57
C GLU A 184 -3.80 -21.53 -12.72
N ILE A 185 -3.20 -20.34 -12.95
CA ILE A 185 -2.22 -20.11 -14.01
C ILE A 185 -0.83 -19.95 -13.39
N SER A 186 0.15 -20.63 -13.95
CA SER A 186 1.56 -20.43 -13.61
C SER A 186 2.09 -19.16 -14.26
N PHE A 187 2.49 -18.18 -13.47
CA PHE A 187 3.13 -16.95 -13.93
C PHE A 187 4.62 -16.97 -13.62
N LYS A 188 5.44 -16.61 -14.60
CA LYS A 188 6.88 -16.39 -14.42
C LYS A 188 7.25 -15.01 -14.93
N PHE A 189 7.78 -14.17 -14.07
CA PHE A 189 8.27 -12.83 -14.44
C PHE A 189 9.79 -12.78 -14.38
N ILE A 190 10.41 -12.34 -15.49
CA ILE A 190 11.87 -12.25 -15.67
C ILE A 190 12.20 -10.81 -16.06
N ASN A 191 13.05 -10.14 -15.27
CA ASN A 191 13.54 -8.80 -15.53
C ASN A 191 15.06 -8.82 -15.68
N ASN A 192 15.58 -8.40 -16.84
CA ASN A 192 17.02 -8.40 -17.14
C ASN A 192 17.68 -9.76 -16.81
N SER A 193 17.06 -10.86 -17.25
CA SER A 193 17.47 -12.26 -17.03
C SER A 193 17.34 -12.77 -15.59
N ASN A 194 16.89 -11.98 -14.64
CA ASN A 194 16.62 -12.40 -13.26
C ASN A 194 15.15 -12.72 -13.08
N VAL A 195 14.84 -13.86 -12.45
CA VAL A 195 13.48 -14.22 -12.09
C VAL A 195 13.06 -13.37 -10.88
N VAL A 196 12.02 -12.54 -11.08
CA VAL A 196 11.46 -11.68 -10.03
C VAL A 196 10.50 -12.45 -9.15
N PHE A 197 9.54 -13.14 -9.77
CA PHE A 197 8.66 -14.08 -9.08
C PHE A 197 8.21 -15.22 -10.01
N TYR A 198 7.74 -16.29 -9.40
CA TYR A 198 7.18 -17.46 -10.07
C TYR A 198 6.03 -18.03 -9.25
N THR A 199 4.88 -18.31 -9.90
CA THR A 199 3.73 -18.98 -9.29
C THR A 199 3.51 -20.34 -9.93
N SER A 200 3.06 -21.33 -9.14
CA SER A 200 2.98 -22.72 -9.59
C SER A 200 1.76 -23.04 -10.47
N GLY A 201 0.71 -22.22 -10.45
CA GLY A 201 -0.53 -22.51 -11.19
C GLY A 201 -1.35 -23.68 -10.62
N ASN A 202 -1.21 -23.92 -9.31
CA ASN A 202 -1.89 -25.04 -8.61
C ASN A 202 -3.24 -24.67 -8.01
N ASN A 203 -3.80 -23.52 -8.37
CA ASN A 203 -5.03 -22.95 -7.83
C ASN A 203 -4.99 -22.68 -6.30
N ASP A 204 -3.80 -22.52 -5.74
CA ASP A 204 -3.60 -22.17 -4.34
C ASP A 204 -3.24 -20.68 -4.21
N LEU A 205 -4.23 -19.85 -3.83
CA LEU A 205 -4.04 -18.42 -3.66
C LEU A 205 -3.04 -18.10 -2.54
N ASN A 206 -2.98 -18.92 -1.49
CA ASN A 206 -2.02 -18.73 -0.39
C ASN A 206 -0.58 -18.88 -0.89
N ASN A 207 -0.32 -19.86 -1.76
CA ASN A 207 0.97 -20.03 -2.41
C ASN A 207 1.33 -18.86 -3.31
N VAL A 208 0.37 -18.31 -4.05
CA VAL A 208 0.59 -17.10 -4.87
C VAL A 208 0.95 -15.90 -3.99
N ILE A 209 0.22 -15.69 -2.89
CA ILE A 209 0.52 -14.62 -1.93
C ILE A 209 1.92 -14.80 -1.33
N PHE A 210 2.32 -16.04 -1.00
CA PHE A 210 3.67 -16.33 -0.51
C PHE A 210 4.75 -15.93 -1.51
N ASN A 211 4.57 -16.24 -2.78
CA ASN A 211 5.57 -15.94 -3.83
C ASN A 211 5.67 -14.44 -4.18
N ILE A 212 4.61 -13.66 -3.94
CA ILE A 212 4.57 -12.22 -4.24
C ILE A 212 4.94 -11.37 -3.02
N TYR A 213 4.42 -11.70 -1.83
CA TYR A 213 4.52 -10.86 -0.63
C TYR A 213 5.39 -11.45 0.49
N GLY A 214 5.92 -12.66 0.29
CA GLY A 214 6.84 -13.29 1.21
C GLY A 214 6.18 -14.01 2.40
N ARG A 215 7.04 -14.66 3.20
CA ARG A 215 6.66 -15.59 4.28
C ARG A 215 5.97 -14.89 5.45
N ASP A 216 6.42 -13.69 5.78
CA ASP A 216 5.97 -12.99 7.00
C ASP A 216 4.51 -12.57 6.94
N ILE A 217 4.06 -12.18 5.74
CA ILE A 217 2.66 -11.86 5.48
C ILE A 217 1.83 -13.13 5.49
N THR A 218 2.29 -14.16 4.77
CA THR A 218 1.52 -15.40 4.55
C THR A 218 1.22 -16.14 5.86
N LYS A 219 2.13 -16.15 6.83
CA LYS A 219 1.91 -16.77 8.16
C LYS A 219 0.81 -16.10 8.98
N LYS A 220 0.41 -14.90 8.62
CA LYS A 220 -0.53 -14.07 9.38
C LYS A 220 -1.82 -13.82 8.61
N LEU A 221 -2.12 -14.65 7.63
CA LEU A 221 -3.34 -14.58 6.85
C LEU A 221 -4.49 -15.33 7.52
N LEU A 222 -5.68 -14.81 7.30
CA LEU A 222 -6.96 -15.41 7.66
C LEU A 222 -7.74 -15.66 6.39
N GLU A 223 -8.20 -16.89 6.20
CA GLU A 223 -8.96 -17.29 5.03
C GLU A 223 -10.40 -16.81 5.14
N ILE A 224 -10.95 -16.31 4.04
CA ILE A 224 -12.34 -15.94 3.88
C ILE A 224 -12.96 -16.85 2.81
N ASN A 225 -14.10 -17.46 3.15
CA ASN A 225 -14.96 -18.18 2.24
C ASN A 225 -16.39 -18.04 2.73
N ASP A 226 -17.07 -17.02 2.23
CA ASP A 226 -18.43 -16.68 2.67
C ASP A 226 -19.35 -16.57 1.45
N TYR A 227 -20.63 -16.90 1.67
CA TYR A 227 -21.65 -16.82 0.63
C TYR A 227 -22.92 -16.18 1.20
N GLU A 228 -23.26 -15.02 0.67
CA GLU A 228 -24.45 -14.28 1.09
C GLU A 228 -25.09 -13.55 -0.09
N ASN A 229 -26.43 -13.61 -0.20
CA ASN A 229 -27.20 -12.89 -1.23
C ASN A 229 -26.71 -13.12 -2.70
N ASN A 230 -26.37 -14.34 -3.06
CA ASN A 230 -25.80 -14.73 -4.35
C ASN A 230 -24.41 -14.10 -4.65
N ILE A 231 -23.77 -13.55 -3.64
CA ILE A 231 -22.40 -13.03 -3.72
C ILE A 231 -21.49 -13.98 -2.93
N ARG A 232 -20.45 -14.48 -3.57
CA ARG A 232 -19.42 -15.29 -2.91
C ARG A 232 -18.17 -14.45 -2.72
N VAL A 233 -17.71 -14.35 -1.48
CA VAL A 233 -16.49 -13.63 -1.11
C VAL A 233 -15.46 -14.65 -0.65
N GLU A 234 -14.37 -14.79 -1.40
CA GLU A 234 -13.29 -15.74 -1.13
C GLU A 234 -11.95 -15.01 -1.09
N GLY A 235 -10.97 -15.57 -0.38
CA GLY A 235 -9.61 -15.07 -0.38
C GLY A 235 -9.01 -14.98 1.00
N PHE A 236 -8.16 -13.97 1.20
CA PHE A 236 -7.39 -13.81 2.43
C PHE A 236 -7.38 -12.37 2.90
N VAL A 237 -7.43 -12.20 4.23
CA VAL A 237 -7.13 -10.93 4.90
C VAL A 237 -5.99 -11.13 5.89
N GLY A 238 -5.17 -10.13 6.10
CA GLY A 238 -4.13 -10.16 7.11
C GLY A 238 -4.70 -9.97 8.52
N LYS A 239 -4.08 -10.60 9.52
CA LYS A 239 -4.34 -10.21 10.91
C LYS A 239 -4.07 -8.71 11.09
N PRO A 240 -4.70 -8.02 12.05
CA PRO A 240 -4.54 -6.56 12.25
C PRO A 240 -3.10 -6.06 12.39
N GLU A 241 -2.19 -6.93 12.79
CA GLU A 241 -0.75 -6.62 12.84
C GLU A 241 -0.10 -6.50 11.44
N VAL A 242 -0.70 -7.11 10.40
CA VAL A 242 -0.31 -6.99 9.00
C VAL A 242 -1.05 -5.80 8.39
N ASN A 243 -0.56 -4.60 8.67
CA ASN A 243 -1.14 -3.37 8.14
C ASN A 243 -0.06 -2.50 7.52
N ARG A 244 -0.47 -1.66 6.57
CA ARG A 244 0.41 -0.73 5.85
C ARG A 244 -0.05 0.72 6.04
N ALA A 245 0.82 1.67 5.68
CA ALA A 245 0.48 3.09 5.71
C ALA A 245 -0.27 3.56 4.45
N ASN A 246 -0.43 2.67 3.46
CA ASN A 246 -1.13 2.92 2.20
C ASN A 246 -2.00 1.72 1.79
N ARG A 247 -2.87 1.92 0.78
CA ARG A 247 -3.82 0.92 0.26
C ARG A 247 -3.23 -0.03 -0.80
N MET A 248 -1.90 -0.08 -0.97
CA MET A 248 -1.29 -0.89 -2.04
C MET A 248 -1.51 -2.40 -1.89
N TYR A 249 -1.82 -2.85 -0.68
CA TYR A 249 -2.06 -4.26 -0.37
C TYR A 249 -3.55 -4.63 -0.26
N GLU A 250 -4.44 -3.72 -0.65
CA GLU A 250 -5.85 -3.99 -0.81
C GLU A 250 -6.12 -4.38 -2.26
N ASN A 251 -6.37 -5.67 -2.51
CA ASN A 251 -6.57 -6.21 -3.85
C ASN A 251 -7.97 -6.84 -3.95
N PHE A 252 -8.77 -6.32 -4.87
CA PHE A 252 -10.15 -6.78 -5.11
C PHE A 252 -10.30 -7.31 -6.52
N PHE A 253 -10.99 -8.46 -6.61
CA PHE A 253 -11.25 -9.12 -7.89
C PHE A 253 -12.74 -9.39 -8.02
N ILE A 254 -13.33 -9.06 -9.16
CA ILE A 254 -14.71 -9.42 -9.50
C ILE A 254 -14.68 -10.36 -10.69
N ASN A 255 -15.22 -11.58 -10.50
CA ASN A 255 -15.24 -12.62 -11.52
C ASN A 255 -13.85 -12.79 -12.20
N GLY A 256 -12.76 -12.79 -11.40
CA GLY A 256 -11.37 -12.90 -11.85
C GLY A 256 -10.71 -11.59 -12.29
N ARG A 257 -11.46 -10.50 -12.48
CA ARG A 257 -10.93 -9.21 -12.93
C ARG A 257 -10.55 -8.31 -11.75
N TYR A 258 -9.32 -7.79 -11.75
CA TYR A 258 -8.87 -6.79 -10.77
C TYR A 258 -9.67 -5.49 -10.91
N ILE A 259 -10.14 -4.97 -9.79
CA ILE A 259 -10.88 -3.71 -9.72
C ILE A 259 -10.33 -2.77 -8.63
N LYS A 260 -10.66 -1.48 -8.78
CA LYS A 260 -10.56 -0.48 -7.70
C LYS A 260 -11.95 0.04 -7.41
N SER A 261 -12.36 -0.01 -6.14
CA SER A 261 -13.63 0.54 -5.68
C SER A 261 -13.45 1.16 -4.31
N THR A 262 -13.54 2.49 -4.26
CA THR A 262 -13.48 3.24 -3.00
C THR A 262 -14.58 2.83 -2.04
N ALA A 263 -15.73 2.40 -2.55
CA ALA A 263 -16.81 1.89 -1.72
C ALA A 263 -16.40 0.61 -0.99
N ILE A 264 -15.83 -0.37 -1.72
CA ILE A 264 -15.36 -1.63 -1.11
C ILE A 264 -14.20 -1.34 -0.14
N GLU A 265 -13.22 -0.49 -0.51
CA GLU A 265 -12.12 -0.07 0.35
C GLU A 265 -12.63 0.44 1.71
N ASN A 266 -13.60 1.35 1.70
CA ASN A 266 -14.16 1.92 2.93
C ASN A 266 -14.83 0.86 3.83
N TYR A 267 -15.59 -0.07 3.26
CA TYR A 267 -16.25 -1.14 4.03
C TYR A 267 -15.25 -2.17 4.57
N VAL A 268 -14.16 -2.44 3.86
CA VAL A 268 -13.04 -3.25 4.35
C VAL A 268 -12.38 -2.56 5.53
N GLU A 269 -12.04 -1.28 5.39
CA GLU A 269 -11.44 -0.48 6.46
C GLU A 269 -12.35 -0.37 7.69
N ASP A 270 -13.66 -0.19 7.49
CA ASP A 270 -14.64 -0.16 8.59
C ASP A 270 -14.71 -1.48 9.34
N ALA A 271 -14.59 -2.63 8.66
CA ALA A 271 -14.55 -3.94 9.33
C ALA A 271 -13.29 -4.09 10.22
N PHE A 272 -12.17 -3.50 9.82
CA PHE A 272 -10.93 -3.53 10.58
C PHE A 272 -10.80 -2.43 11.64
N LYS A 273 -11.66 -1.40 11.60
CA LYS A 273 -11.58 -0.22 12.47
C LYS A 273 -11.50 -0.52 13.99
N PRO A 274 -12.22 -1.54 14.54
CA PRO A 274 -12.08 -1.91 15.95
C PRO A 274 -10.72 -2.50 16.32
N TYR A 275 -9.97 -3.01 15.33
CA TYR A 275 -8.76 -3.80 15.53
C TYR A 275 -7.48 -3.08 15.10
N MET A 276 -7.59 -1.97 14.35
CA MET A 276 -6.46 -1.26 13.77
C MET A 276 -6.42 0.21 14.17
N MET A 277 -5.22 0.78 14.17
CA MET A 277 -5.02 2.21 14.39
C MET A 277 -5.55 3.04 13.21
N ILE A 278 -5.96 4.27 13.49
CA ILE A 278 -6.37 5.26 12.48
C ILE A 278 -5.25 5.46 11.45
N LYS A 279 -5.62 5.56 10.17
CA LYS A 279 -4.70 5.70 9.02
C LYS A 279 -3.79 4.49 8.79
N ARG A 280 -4.24 3.30 9.15
CA ARG A 280 -3.64 2.04 8.75
C ARG A 280 -4.60 1.27 7.88
N PHE A 281 -4.05 0.62 6.86
CA PHE A 281 -4.79 -0.11 5.84
C PHE A 281 -4.47 -1.60 5.95
N PRO A 282 -5.48 -2.47 5.91
CA PRO A 282 -5.28 -3.90 6.03
C PRO A 282 -4.63 -4.49 4.78
N PHE A 283 -3.99 -5.64 4.95
CA PHE A 283 -3.70 -6.51 3.82
C PHE A 283 -4.95 -7.29 3.45
N CYS A 284 -5.36 -7.27 2.19
CA CYS A 284 -6.42 -8.15 1.71
C CYS A 284 -6.25 -8.53 0.23
N VAL A 285 -6.65 -9.75 -0.08
CA VAL A 285 -6.81 -10.29 -1.44
C VAL A 285 -8.17 -10.96 -1.48
N LEU A 286 -9.17 -10.28 -2.03
CA LEU A 286 -10.56 -10.72 -2.02
C LEU A 286 -11.07 -10.95 -3.44
N LYS A 287 -11.61 -12.14 -3.68
CA LYS A 287 -12.30 -12.52 -4.91
C LYS A 287 -13.80 -12.50 -4.63
N ILE A 288 -14.51 -11.67 -5.37
CA ILE A 288 -15.95 -11.47 -5.27
C ILE A 288 -16.57 -12.07 -6.53
N ASN A 289 -17.28 -13.18 -6.38
CA ASN A 289 -17.94 -13.88 -7.47
C ASN A 289 -19.43 -13.60 -7.40
N MET A 290 -19.98 -13.08 -8.49
CA MET A 290 -21.39 -12.70 -8.61
C MET A 290 -21.89 -12.88 -10.03
N LEU A 291 -23.20 -12.75 -10.25
CA LEU A 291 -23.79 -12.88 -11.57
C LEU A 291 -23.27 -11.78 -12.51
N PRO A 292 -22.88 -12.12 -13.75
CA PRO A 292 -22.34 -11.15 -14.70
C PRO A 292 -23.27 -9.97 -15.00
N ASP A 293 -24.58 -10.18 -14.97
CA ASP A 293 -25.59 -9.16 -15.23
C ASP A 293 -25.79 -8.16 -14.07
N GLU A 294 -25.17 -8.41 -12.90
CA GLU A 294 -25.21 -7.51 -11.73
C GLU A 294 -24.03 -6.51 -11.73
N VAL A 295 -23.06 -6.66 -12.65
CA VAL A 295 -21.88 -5.79 -12.72
C VAL A 295 -21.62 -5.33 -14.16
N ASP A 296 -21.49 -4.01 -14.36
CA ASP A 296 -21.05 -3.44 -15.61
C ASP A 296 -19.55 -3.14 -15.53
N VAL A 297 -18.76 -3.84 -16.35
CA VAL A 297 -17.31 -3.72 -16.44
C VAL A 297 -16.84 -2.77 -17.55
N ASN A 298 -17.76 -2.27 -18.38
CA ASN A 298 -17.42 -1.41 -19.51
C ASN A 298 -17.58 0.09 -19.20
N VAL A 299 -17.11 0.51 -18.02
CA VAL A 299 -17.24 1.90 -17.55
C VAL A 299 -16.04 2.76 -17.97
N HIS A 300 -14.83 2.20 -17.94
CA HIS A 300 -13.59 2.93 -18.20
C HIS A 300 -12.70 2.17 -19.21
N PRO A 301 -11.89 2.86 -20.05
CA PRO A 301 -10.98 2.20 -21.02
C PRO A 301 -10.05 1.19 -20.39
N THR A 302 -9.53 1.46 -19.18
CA THR A 302 -8.64 0.57 -18.43
C THR A 302 -9.35 -0.60 -17.76
N LYS A 303 -10.70 -0.60 -17.71
CA LYS A 303 -11.56 -1.62 -17.11
C LYS A 303 -11.26 -1.90 -15.61
N ILE A 304 -10.67 -0.95 -14.91
CA ILE A 304 -10.33 -1.07 -13.48
C ILE A 304 -11.50 -0.63 -12.61
N GLU A 305 -12.36 0.25 -13.12
CA GLU A 305 -13.58 0.71 -12.45
C GLU A 305 -14.78 -0.07 -12.99
N VAL A 306 -15.66 -0.46 -12.09
CA VAL A 306 -16.89 -1.19 -12.41
C VAL A 306 -18.09 -0.48 -11.78
N ARG A 307 -19.28 -0.68 -12.35
CA ARG A 307 -20.54 -0.24 -11.77
C ARG A 307 -21.35 -1.46 -11.36
N PHE A 308 -21.82 -1.45 -10.13
CA PHE A 308 -22.73 -2.47 -9.62
C PHE A 308 -24.17 -2.02 -9.77
N LYS A 309 -25.07 -2.94 -10.07
CA LYS A 309 -26.53 -2.65 -9.96
C LYS A 309 -26.90 -2.29 -8.54
N GLU A 310 -26.35 -3.03 -7.55
CA GLU A 310 -26.61 -2.83 -6.12
C GLU A 310 -25.28 -2.81 -5.33
N GLU A 311 -24.51 -1.72 -5.46
CA GLU A 311 -23.20 -1.57 -4.82
C GLU A 311 -23.23 -1.82 -3.30
N LYS A 312 -24.27 -1.33 -2.60
CA LYS A 312 -24.39 -1.53 -1.15
C LYS A 312 -24.48 -3.00 -0.74
N LYS A 313 -25.13 -3.85 -1.54
CA LYS A 313 -25.20 -5.30 -1.24
C LYS A 313 -23.81 -5.94 -1.29
N VAL A 314 -23.03 -5.62 -2.31
CA VAL A 314 -21.66 -6.13 -2.47
C VAL A 314 -20.78 -5.68 -1.29
N CYS A 315 -20.84 -4.40 -0.95
CA CYS A 315 -20.07 -3.84 0.17
C CYS A 315 -20.44 -4.47 1.52
N ILE A 316 -21.74 -4.69 1.77
CA ILE A 316 -22.22 -5.34 3.00
C ILE A 316 -21.76 -6.79 3.06
N ALA A 317 -21.83 -7.55 1.95
CA ALA A 317 -21.36 -8.93 1.90
C ALA A 317 -19.86 -9.01 2.23
N VAL A 318 -19.03 -8.12 1.64
CA VAL A 318 -17.60 -8.03 1.93
C VAL A 318 -17.35 -7.69 3.41
N TYR A 319 -18.04 -6.67 3.95
CA TYR A 319 -17.91 -6.27 5.34
C TYR A 319 -18.23 -7.42 6.30
N GLN A 320 -19.35 -8.12 6.07
CA GLN A 320 -19.78 -9.22 6.95
C GLN A 320 -18.86 -10.42 6.86
N ALA A 321 -18.36 -10.77 5.65
CA ALA A 321 -17.40 -11.83 5.46
C ALA A 321 -16.11 -11.58 6.28
N ILE A 322 -15.56 -10.36 6.22
CA ILE A 322 -14.38 -9.99 6.99
C ILE A 322 -14.69 -9.99 8.50
N LYS A 323 -15.80 -9.39 8.89
CA LYS A 323 -16.19 -9.29 10.31
C LYS A 323 -16.33 -10.66 10.96
N ARG A 324 -16.98 -11.61 10.30
CA ARG A 324 -17.12 -13.01 10.80
C ARG A 324 -15.76 -13.66 11.05
N VAL A 325 -14.80 -13.46 10.17
CA VAL A 325 -13.46 -14.02 10.32
C VAL A 325 -12.70 -13.33 11.46
N LEU A 326 -12.77 -12.01 11.57
CA LEU A 326 -12.08 -11.27 12.63
C LEU A 326 -12.66 -11.56 14.02
N GLU A 327 -13.97 -11.75 14.17
CA GLU A 327 -14.62 -12.08 15.44
C GLU A 327 -14.26 -13.49 15.93
N ASN A 328 -13.95 -14.42 15.03
CA ASN A 328 -13.61 -15.80 15.38
C ASN A 328 -12.13 -16.01 15.76
N VAL A 329 -11.29 -15.00 15.63
CA VAL A 329 -9.86 -15.09 15.94
C VAL A 329 -9.56 -14.46 17.29
N SER A 330 -8.98 -15.24 18.19
CA SER A 330 -8.37 -14.69 19.40
C SER A 330 -7.10 -13.91 19.04
N PHE A 331 -7.11 -12.59 19.23
CA PHE A 331 -5.94 -11.72 19.06
C PHE A 331 -5.05 -11.66 20.29
N ILE A 332 -5.08 -12.68 21.14
CA ILE A 332 -4.11 -12.82 22.22
C ILE A 332 -2.75 -13.07 21.56
N VAL A 333 -1.85 -12.13 21.72
CA VAL A 333 -0.47 -12.28 21.27
C VAL A 333 0.15 -13.40 22.08
N ASP A 334 0.38 -14.56 21.47
CA ASP A 334 1.24 -15.56 22.06
C ASP A 334 2.64 -14.93 22.16
N VAL A 335 2.99 -14.47 23.34
CA VAL A 335 4.37 -14.14 23.66
C VAL A 335 5.09 -15.48 23.63
N PRO A 336 5.98 -15.76 22.66
CA PRO A 336 6.79 -16.96 22.73
C PRO A 336 7.59 -16.86 24.02
N LEU A 337 7.20 -17.64 25.01
CA LEU A 337 8.09 -17.93 26.10
C LEU A 337 9.29 -18.59 25.42
N ASN A 338 10.40 -17.87 25.34
CA ASN A 338 11.65 -18.47 24.94
C ASN A 338 11.81 -19.71 25.82
N GLU A 339 11.68 -20.89 25.23
CA GLU A 339 12.21 -22.09 25.82
C GLU A 339 13.70 -21.78 26.00
N GLU A 340 14.07 -21.44 27.22
CA GLU A 340 15.46 -21.44 27.66
C GLU A 340 15.97 -22.84 27.32
N LYS A 341 16.71 -22.96 26.22
CA LYS A 341 17.58 -24.12 26.04
C LYS A 341 18.52 -24.09 27.23
N GLU A 342 18.23 -24.94 28.20
CA GLU A 342 19.18 -25.26 29.23
C GLU A 342 20.52 -25.63 28.58
N LEU A 343 21.40 -24.66 28.50
CA LEU A 343 22.83 -24.93 28.37
C LEU A 343 23.23 -25.60 29.66
N LYS A 344 23.33 -26.93 29.66
CA LYS A 344 23.99 -27.69 30.71
C LYS A 344 25.45 -27.25 30.75
N VAL A 345 25.70 -26.20 31.51
CA VAL A 345 27.06 -25.88 31.99
C VAL A 345 27.29 -26.76 33.21
N GLU A 346 28.14 -27.78 33.06
CA GLU A 346 28.72 -28.50 34.18
C GLU A 346 29.55 -27.51 34.99
N ILE A 347 28.95 -26.97 36.06
CA ILE A 347 29.69 -26.21 37.07
C ILE A 347 30.10 -27.20 38.15
N ASN A 348 31.41 -27.44 38.22
CA ASN A 348 32.07 -28.09 39.33
C ASN A 348 31.72 -27.39 40.66
N LYS A 349 31.18 -28.18 41.59
CA LYS A 349 30.89 -27.76 42.95
C LYS A 349 32.18 -27.50 43.72
N THR A 350 32.40 -26.27 44.15
CA THR A 350 33.10 -25.99 45.42
C THR A 350 32.57 -24.68 46.02
N CYS A 351 31.99 -24.84 47.20
CA CYS A 351 31.80 -23.92 48.33
C CYS A 351 31.42 -22.46 48.07
N ILE A 352 30.25 -22.01 48.55
CA ILE A 352 30.15 -21.25 49.81
C ILE A 352 28.67 -21.18 50.24
N LYS A 353 28.40 -21.54 51.48
CA LYS A 353 27.16 -21.27 52.25
C LYS A 353 27.17 -19.79 52.65
N ASP A 354 26.02 -19.16 52.66
CA ASP A 354 25.36 -18.46 53.75
C ASP A 354 24.40 -17.35 53.31
N ALA A 355 23.23 -17.45 53.93
CA ALA A 355 22.29 -16.37 54.33
C ALA A 355 21.55 -15.59 53.24
N PHE A 356 20.23 -15.60 53.17
CA PHE A 356 19.24 -15.08 54.10
C PHE A 356 17.82 -15.46 53.66
N GLU A 357 17.02 -15.84 54.62
CA GLU A 357 15.56 -15.91 54.57
C GLU A 357 14.96 -14.52 54.49
N VAL A 358 13.86 -14.33 53.76
CA VAL A 358 12.74 -13.45 54.17
C VAL A 358 11.45 -13.82 53.41
N GLU A 359 10.56 -14.44 54.12
CA GLU A 359 9.13 -14.22 54.37
C GLU A 359 8.15 -14.00 53.22
N ASN A 360 7.19 -14.92 53.21
CA ASN A 360 5.87 -14.91 52.62
C ASN A 360 4.99 -13.77 53.15
N TYR A 361 4.27 -13.10 52.25
CA TYR A 361 3.00 -12.50 52.60
C TYR A 361 1.93 -12.81 51.54
N LEU A 362 0.98 -13.62 51.97
CA LEU A 362 -0.33 -13.84 51.40
C LEU A 362 -1.22 -12.61 51.71
N ILE A 363 -1.92 -12.09 50.74
CA ILE A 363 -3.14 -11.29 51.00
C ILE A 363 -4.28 -11.74 50.06
N LYS A 364 -5.36 -12.01 50.74
CA LYS A 364 -6.63 -12.60 50.36
C LYS A 364 -7.41 -11.80 49.30
N GLU A 365 -8.19 -12.59 48.55
CA GLU A 365 -9.40 -12.20 47.81
C GLU A 365 -10.39 -11.40 48.65
N ASN A 366 -11.08 -10.48 48.00
CA ASN A 366 -12.45 -10.13 48.33
C ASN A 366 -13.27 -9.80 47.08
N ASN A 367 -14.25 -10.65 46.86
CA ASN A 367 -15.40 -10.47 45.98
C ASN A 367 -16.23 -9.27 46.44
N ARG A 368 -16.76 -8.52 45.47
CA ARG A 368 -18.12 -7.94 45.57
C ARG A 368 -18.75 -7.65 44.21
N ASP A 369 -19.96 -8.12 44.13
CA ASP A 369 -21.01 -8.15 43.16
C ASP A 369 -21.36 -6.87 42.41
N THR A 370 -21.66 -7.10 41.14
CA THR A 370 -22.79 -6.64 40.28
C THR A 370 -23.49 -5.30 40.56
N LEU A 371 -23.55 -4.48 39.53
CA LEU A 371 -24.83 -3.87 39.10
C LEU A 371 -24.77 -3.54 37.57
N VAL A 372 -25.80 -4.03 36.89
CA VAL A 372 -26.07 -3.84 35.47
C VAL A 372 -26.80 -2.53 35.28
N GLU A 373 -26.32 -1.60 34.49
CA GLU A 373 -27.09 -0.48 33.97
C GLU A 373 -27.14 -0.48 32.43
N LYS A 374 -28.39 -0.30 31.93
CA LYS A 374 -28.76 -0.30 30.52
C LYS A 374 -28.25 0.94 29.77
N PRO A 375 -27.97 0.85 28.45
CA PRO A 375 -27.51 2.00 27.69
C PRO A 375 -28.67 2.96 27.32
N VAL A 376 -28.44 4.22 27.59
CA VAL A 376 -29.27 5.35 27.12
C VAL A 376 -28.84 5.69 25.70
N LYS A 377 -29.80 5.75 24.78
CA LYS A 377 -29.60 6.25 23.41
C LYS A 377 -29.39 7.76 23.44
N VAL A 378 -28.23 8.22 22.95
CA VAL A 378 -27.99 9.63 22.66
C VAL A 378 -27.94 9.81 21.15
N ASN A 379 -28.82 10.64 20.63
CA ASN A 379 -28.82 11.08 19.22
C ASN A 379 -27.68 12.09 19.05
N GLU A 380 -26.67 11.74 18.27
CA GLU A 380 -25.63 12.68 17.86
C GLU A 380 -26.04 13.37 16.55
N THR A 381 -26.37 14.63 16.65
CA THR A 381 -26.41 15.58 15.52
C THR A 381 -25.00 16.09 15.26
N TYR A 382 -24.44 15.70 14.12
CA TYR A 382 -23.17 16.23 13.65
C TYR A 382 -23.30 17.68 13.21
N TYR A 383 -22.62 18.58 13.92
CA TYR A 383 -22.31 19.92 13.46
C TYR A 383 -21.02 19.86 12.62
N GLN A 384 -21.11 20.18 11.34
CA GLN A 384 -19.95 20.50 10.50
C GLN A 384 -19.62 21.99 10.68
N PRO A 385 -18.39 22.37 11.04
CA PRO A 385 -17.94 23.75 10.90
C PRO A 385 -17.32 23.94 9.51
N ASP A 386 -17.90 24.85 8.73
CA ASP A 386 -17.28 25.45 7.54
C ASP A 386 -16.03 26.25 7.96
N PHE A 387 -14.85 25.71 7.64
CA PHE A 387 -13.59 26.46 7.69
C PHE A 387 -12.69 26.08 6.50
N ILE A 388 -13.03 26.60 5.32
CA ILE A 388 -12.02 26.77 4.27
C ILE A 388 -12.36 28.08 3.54
N LYS A 389 -11.67 29.17 3.90
CA LYS A 389 -11.18 30.27 3.06
C LYS A 389 -10.74 31.43 3.95
N GLN A 390 -9.44 31.49 4.20
CA GLN A 390 -8.67 32.73 4.44
C GLN A 390 -7.35 32.34 5.10
N ASN A 391 -6.27 32.42 4.34
CA ASN A 391 -4.94 32.73 4.92
C ASN A 391 -3.90 32.78 3.80
N ILE A 392 -3.79 33.92 3.20
CA ILE A 392 -2.55 34.46 2.67
C ILE A 392 -2.57 35.93 3.13
N VAL A 393 -1.75 36.25 4.09
CA VAL A 393 -1.19 37.51 4.59
C VAL A 393 -1.07 37.42 6.13
N HIS A 394 0.16 37.41 6.65
CA HIS A 394 0.62 37.79 7.99
C HIS A 394 1.72 36.86 8.53
N GLU A 395 2.92 36.94 7.94
CA GLU A 395 4.11 36.29 8.56
C GLU A 395 4.74 37.11 9.69
N ASN A 396 4.41 38.38 9.86
CA ASN A 396 5.06 39.27 10.85
C ASN A 396 4.25 39.54 12.13
N GLU A 397 2.95 39.29 12.16
CA GLU A 397 2.12 39.40 13.37
C GLU A 397 2.21 38.13 14.25
N ASN A 398 2.41 36.97 13.66
CA ASN A 398 2.49 35.70 14.38
C ASN A 398 3.67 35.57 15.37
N LYS A 399 4.81 36.25 15.13
CA LYS A 399 5.96 36.13 16.04
C LYS A 399 5.76 36.87 17.36
N LYS A 400 5.09 38.01 17.36
CA LYS A 400 4.77 38.75 18.60
C LYS A 400 3.74 38.04 19.46
N GLU A 401 2.66 37.56 18.86
CA GLU A 401 1.63 36.77 19.54
C GLU A 401 2.15 35.45 20.12
N ILE A 402 3.07 34.77 19.43
CA ILE A 402 3.71 33.55 19.91
C ILE A 402 4.62 33.82 21.11
N ILE A 403 5.34 34.94 21.13
CA ILE A 403 6.22 35.32 22.24
C ILE A 403 5.39 35.71 23.49
N GLU A 404 4.32 36.47 23.31
CA GLU A 404 3.39 36.82 24.41
C GLU A 404 2.70 35.59 24.99
N ARG A 405 2.24 34.66 24.17
CA ARG A 405 1.63 33.40 24.62
C ARG A 405 2.62 32.43 25.31
N LYS A 406 3.92 32.46 24.96
CA LYS A 406 4.97 31.72 25.67
C LYS A 406 5.27 32.26 27.07
N GLU A 407 5.25 33.58 27.23
CA GLU A 407 5.48 34.20 28.54
C GLU A 407 4.34 33.91 29.52
N ILE A 408 3.11 33.82 29.02
CA ILE A 408 1.91 33.47 29.78
C ILE A 408 2.02 32.07 30.42
N LEU A 409 2.69 31.13 29.81
CA LEU A 409 2.80 29.75 30.29
C LEU A 409 4.00 29.50 31.24
N LYS A 410 4.80 30.49 31.58
CA LYS A 410 5.97 30.30 32.48
C LYS A 410 5.62 30.05 33.95
N ASN A 411 4.44 30.50 34.42
CA ASN A 411 4.01 30.41 35.82
C ASN A 411 2.65 29.71 35.95
N TYR A 412 2.50 28.52 35.36
CA TYR A 412 1.27 27.76 35.42
C TYR A 412 1.15 26.91 36.69
N LYS A 413 -0.07 26.67 37.12
CA LYS A 413 -0.40 25.70 38.17
C LYS A 413 -1.11 24.49 37.56
N ILE A 414 -0.58 23.31 37.80
CA ILE A 414 -1.27 22.07 37.41
C ILE A 414 -2.44 21.86 38.35
N VAL A 415 -3.66 21.86 37.84
CA VAL A 415 -4.89 21.61 38.60
C VAL A 415 -5.13 20.10 38.73
N GLY A 416 -4.92 19.35 37.67
CA GLY A 416 -5.10 17.90 37.65
C GLY A 416 -5.23 17.35 36.25
N GLN A 417 -5.49 16.03 36.18
CA GLN A 417 -5.70 15.28 34.94
C GLN A 417 -7.14 14.79 34.87
N ILE A 418 -7.78 14.90 33.70
CA ILE A 418 -9.12 14.36 33.45
C ILE A 418 -9.05 13.30 32.34
N PHE A 419 -9.91 12.29 32.45
CA PHE A 419 -10.00 11.16 31.52
C PHE A 419 -8.66 10.45 31.24
N ASN A 420 -7.67 10.56 32.14
CA ASN A 420 -6.30 10.06 31.99
C ASN A 420 -5.61 10.51 30.68
N THR A 421 -6.09 11.59 30.06
CA THR A 421 -5.65 12.05 28.73
C THR A 421 -5.39 13.55 28.68
N TYR A 422 -6.15 14.34 29.46
CA TYR A 422 -6.08 15.80 29.38
C TYR A 422 -5.57 16.40 30.69
N TRP A 423 -4.54 17.25 30.62
CA TRP A 423 -4.04 18.01 31.75
C TRP A 423 -4.69 19.38 31.80
N ILE A 424 -5.18 19.78 32.97
CA ILE A 424 -5.74 21.09 33.21
C ILE A 424 -4.70 21.93 33.92
N LEU A 425 -4.40 23.09 33.34
CA LEU A 425 -3.52 24.11 33.90
C LEU A 425 -4.31 25.37 34.17
N GLU A 426 -3.96 26.08 35.24
CA GLU A 426 -4.48 27.40 35.59
C GLU A 426 -3.35 28.41 35.51
N HIS A 427 -3.58 29.52 34.84
CA HIS A 427 -2.68 30.68 34.83
C HIS A 427 -3.51 31.95 34.78
N GLU A 428 -3.37 32.81 35.83
CA GLU A 428 -4.15 34.02 36.02
C GLU A 428 -5.67 33.81 35.93
N LYS A 429 -6.30 34.31 34.85
CA LYS A 429 -7.75 34.20 34.61
C LYS A 429 -8.10 33.13 33.55
N ASN A 430 -7.13 32.39 33.08
CA ASN A 430 -7.30 31.43 32.01
C ASN A 430 -7.10 29.99 32.49
N MET A 431 -7.91 29.10 31.97
CA MET A 431 -7.76 27.66 32.06
C MET A 431 -7.22 27.14 30.74
N TYR A 432 -6.18 26.30 30.78
CA TYR A 432 -5.60 25.62 29.63
C TYR A 432 -5.83 24.15 29.76
N ILE A 433 -6.21 23.53 28.67
CA ILE A 433 -6.36 22.09 28.56
C ILE A 433 -5.33 21.59 27.57
N ILE A 434 -4.46 20.66 28.00
CA ILE A 434 -3.40 20.06 27.19
C ILE A 434 -3.76 18.62 26.91
N ASP A 435 -3.79 18.25 25.63
CA ASP A 435 -3.87 16.85 25.21
C ASP A 435 -2.52 16.19 25.42
N GLN A 436 -2.43 15.24 26.37
CA GLN A 436 -1.20 14.52 26.72
C GLN A 436 -0.55 13.83 25.53
N HIS A 437 -1.35 13.20 24.66
CA HIS A 437 -0.84 12.48 23.50
C HIS A 437 -0.27 13.44 22.46
N ALA A 438 -1.02 14.48 22.14
CA ALA A 438 -0.58 15.49 21.18
C ALA A 438 0.65 16.28 21.68
N ALA A 439 0.73 16.54 22.99
CA ALA A 439 1.87 17.18 23.63
C ALA A 439 3.13 16.31 23.58
N HIS A 440 2.99 15.05 23.94
CA HIS A 440 4.10 14.08 23.91
C HIS A 440 4.60 13.88 22.48
N GLU A 441 3.69 13.69 21.51
CA GLU A 441 4.05 13.63 20.09
C GLU A 441 4.84 14.89 19.66
N LYS A 442 4.42 16.06 20.09
CA LYS A 442 5.06 17.33 19.71
C LYS A 442 6.47 17.46 20.29
N VAL A 443 6.64 17.17 21.57
CA VAL A 443 7.94 17.22 22.25
C VAL A 443 8.93 16.24 21.61
N LEU A 444 8.50 15.02 21.38
CA LEU A 444 9.35 13.98 20.78
C LEU A 444 9.71 14.33 19.33
N TYR A 445 8.75 14.86 18.57
CA TYR A 445 8.99 15.32 17.20
C TYR A 445 10.08 16.38 17.13
N GLU A 446 9.97 17.43 17.93
CA GLU A 446 10.95 18.53 17.93
C GLU A 446 12.34 18.07 18.41
N LYS A 447 12.39 17.18 19.41
CA LYS A 447 13.63 16.60 19.88
C LYS A 447 14.33 15.82 18.75
N PHE A 448 13.61 14.94 18.09
CA PHE A 448 14.17 14.14 16.98
C PHE A 448 14.58 15.04 15.80
N MET A 449 13.77 16.04 15.45
CA MET A 449 14.10 17.00 14.38
C MET A 449 15.38 17.79 14.68
N ASN A 450 15.62 18.12 15.94
CA ASN A 450 16.84 18.80 16.37
C ASN A 450 18.07 17.86 16.33
N GLU A 451 17.91 16.60 16.75
CA GLU A 451 18.94 15.57 16.63
C GLU A 451 19.27 15.30 15.15
N PHE A 452 18.27 15.25 14.29
CA PHE A 452 18.44 15.10 12.84
C PHE A 452 19.18 16.28 12.21
N LYS A 453 18.79 17.52 12.53
CA LYS A 453 19.46 18.73 12.02
C LYS A 453 20.91 18.88 12.49
N SER A 454 21.21 18.37 13.68
CA SER A 454 22.57 18.38 14.24
C SER A 454 23.43 17.20 13.79
N GLU A 455 22.92 16.34 12.90
CA GLU A 455 23.57 15.10 12.43
C GLU A 455 24.02 14.15 13.57
N ASN A 456 23.38 14.23 14.73
CA ASN A 456 23.70 13.46 15.94
C ASN A 456 22.70 12.31 16.18
N ILE A 457 22.28 11.62 15.12
CA ILE A 457 21.44 10.44 15.29
C ILE A 457 22.30 9.28 15.77
N ILE A 458 21.97 8.76 16.93
CA ILE A 458 22.62 7.57 17.49
C ILE A 458 22.01 6.34 16.82
N SER A 459 22.85 5.50 16.23
CA SER A 459 22.48 4.20 15.67
C SER A 459 22.97 3.06 16.55
N GLN A 460 22.29 1.92 16.46
CA GLN A 460 22.67 0.67 17.10
C GLN A 460 22.95 -0.39 16.06
N GLN A 461 24.13 -0.99 16.13
CA GLN A 461 24.49 -2.14 15.33
C GLN A 461 23.70 -3.37 15.80
N LEU A 462 23.13 -4.11 14.84
CA LEU A 462 22.39 -5.33 15.11
C LEU A 462 23.33 -6.53 15.15
N LEU A 463 23.17 -7.42 16.12
CA LEU A 463 23.93 -8.68 16.22
C LEU A 463 23.68 -9.58 15.00
N GLN A 464 22.47 -9.60 14.50
CA GLN A 464 22.10 -10.25 13.25
C GLN A 464 21.45 -9.22 12.33
N PRO A 465 21.88 -9.12 11.05
CA PRO A 465 21.23 -8.26 10.10
C PRO A 465 19.75 -8.59 9.96
N MET A 466 18.92 -7.58 9.89
CA MET A 466 17.49 -7.71 9.64
C MET A 466 17.28 -7.76 8.13
N VAL A 467 16.85 -8.92 7.62
CA VAL A 467 16.56 -9.08 6.18
C VAL A 467 15.11 -8.73 5.91
N ILE A 468 14.89 -7.84 4.94
CA ILE A 468 13.57 -7.43 4.48
C ILE A 468 13.42 -7.74 3.00
N GLU A 469 12.26 -8.29 2.62
CA GLU A 469 11.86 -8.47 1.23
C GLU A 469 11.01 -7.28 0.79
N VAL A 470 11.26 -6.77 -0.40
CA VAL A 470 10.63 -5.56 -0.92
C VAL A 470 10.23 -5.74 -2.38
N SER A 471 9.18 -5.04 -2.82
CA SER A 471 8.79 -4.95 -4.23
C SER A 471 9.81 -4.11 -5.02
N ILE A 472 9.79 -4.21 -6.35
CA ILE A 472 10.64 -3.37 -7.21
C ILE A 472 10.39 -1.87 -6.95
N LYS A 473 9.15 -1.46 -6.65
CA LYS A 473 8.83 -0.07 -6.30
C LYS A 473 9.50 0.37 -5.00
N GLU A 474 9.41 -0.44 -3.97
CA GLU A 474 10.05 -0.17 -2.67
C GLU A 474 11.58 -0.15 -2.84
N LYS A 475 12.14 -1.11 -3.61
CA LYS A 475 13.57 -1.14 -3.95
C LYS A 475 14.02 0.15 -4.64
N GLU A 476 13.27 0.63 -5.63
CA GLU A 476 13.59 1.88 -6.32
C GLU A 476 13.64 3.07 -5.35
N ILE A 477 12.70 3.16 -4.43
CA ILE A 477 12.65 4.25 -3.44
C ILE A 477 13.79 4.15 -2.45
N ILE A 478 14.12 2.94 -1.97
CA ILE A 478 15.25 2.72 -1.07
C ILE A 478 16.55 3.17 -1.75
N LEU A 479 16.80 2.71 -2.97
CA LEU A 479 18.03 3.05 -3.71
C LEU A 479 18.13 4.54 -4.03
N LYS A 480 17.03 5.20 -4.39
CA LYS A 480 16.99 6.65 -4.63
C LYS A 480 17.28 7.48 -3.38
N ASN A 481 16.99 6.95 -2.20
CA ASN A 481 17.09 7.67 -0.93
C ASN A 481 18.10 7.02 0.04
N ILE A 482 19.00 6.18 -0.45
CA ILE A 482 19.93 5.41 0.40
C ILE A 482 20.81 6.30 1.28
N GLU A 483 21.34 7.41 0.72
CA GLU A 483 22.16 8.37 1.46
C GLU A 483 21.35 9.07 2.57
N LEU A 484 20.09 9.30 2.31
CA LEU A 484 19.19 9.90 3.29
C LEU A 484 18.83 8.92 4.40
N LEU A 485 18.56 7.66 4.06
CA LEU A 485 18.33 6.59 5.05
C LEU A 485 19.59 6.36 5.92
N LYS A 486 20.78 6.48 5.37
CA LYS A 486 22.03 6.48 6.15
C LYS A 486 22.12 7.65 7.12
N LYS A 487 21.76 8.87 6.69
CA LYS A 487 21.65 10.03 7.60
C LYS A 487 20.65 9.82 8.74
N PHE A 488 19.63 8.97 8.52
CA PHE A 488 18.69 8.56 9.57
C PHE A 488 19.23 7.48 10.51
N GLY A 489 20.46 7.02 10.32
CA GLY A 489 21.11 6.00 11.14
C GLY A 489 20.76 4.56 10.75
N PHE A 490 20.31 4.34 9.51
CA PHE A 490 20.19 3.01 8.94
C PHE A 490 21.41 2.65 8.12
N GLU A 491 22.08 1.53 8.40
CA GLU A 491 23.03 0.93 7.50
C GLU A 491 22.36 -0.20 6.72
N ILE A 492 22.25 -0.02 5.39
CA ILE A 492 21.47 -0.86 4.50
C ILE A 492 22.36 -1.34 3.37
N GLU A 493 22.33 -2.65 3.09
CA GLU A 493 23.02 -3.25 1.93
C GLU A 493 22.05 -4.12 1.13
N GLU A 494 22.26 -4.22 -0.19
CA GLU A 494 21.50 -5.15 -1.03
C GLU A 494 21.86 -6.60 -0.67
N PHE A 495 20.84 -7.43 -0.44
CA PHE A 495 20.97 -8.83 -0.04
C PHE A 495 20.10 -9.73 -0.93
N GLY A 496 20.46 -9.81 -2.21
CA GLY A 496 19.69 -10.55 -3.21
C GLY A 496 18.95 -9.66 -4.18
N ILE A 497 18.00 -10.26 -4.94
CA ILE A 497 17.33 -9.55 -6.05
C ILE A 497 16.37 -8.47 -5.53
N ASN A 498 15.52 -8.83 -4.56
CA ASN A 498 14.48 -7.97 -3.99
C ASN A 498 14.55 -7.94 -2.46
N SER A 499 15.75 -8.05 -1.88
CA SER A 499 15.94 -8.07 -0.44
C SER A 499 17.04 -7.10 -0.02
N PHE A 500 16.90 -6.53 1.16
CA PHE A 500 17.90 -5.70 1.82
C PHE A 500 18.23 -6.26 3.20
N ALA A 501 19.50 -6.16 3.59
CA ALA A 501 19.96 -6.43 4.95
C ALA A 501 20.23 -5.10 5.64
N ILE A 502 19.57 -4.89 6.78
CA ILE A 502 19.78 -3.73 7.65
C ILE A 502 20.72 -4.16 8.77
N ARG A 503 21.89 -3.53 8.86
CA ARG A 503 22.93 -3.83 9.87
C ARG A 503 22.90 -2.90 11.07
N GLU A 504 22.52 -1.62 10.83
CA GLU A 504 22.34 -0.64 11.88
C GLU A 504 20.96 -0.01 11.81
N VAL A 505 20.40 0.32 12.95
CA VAL A 505 19.12 0.97 13.10
C VAL A 505 19.22 2.16 14.03
N PRO A 506 18.47 3.26 13.76
CA PRO A 506 18.46 4.42 14.66
C PRO A 506 17.84 4.06 16.01
N ILE A 507 18.44 4.59 17.07
CA ILE A 507 17.86 4.55 18.43
C ILE A 507 16.87 5.71 18.53
N ILE A 508 15.59 5.38 18.55
CA ILE A 508 14.52 6.37 18.65
C ILE A 508 13.85 6.19 20.00
N LEU A 509 13.81 7.26 20.80
CA LEU A 509 13.21 7.22 22.14
C LEU A 509 13.84 6.14 23.04
N ASN A 510 15.15 6.00 22.99
CA ASN A 510 15.92 5.00 23.74
C ASN A 510 15.59 3.54 23.40
N LYS A 511 14.96 3.28 22.25
CA LYS A 511 14.69 1.93 21.74
C LYS A 511 15.21 1.81 20.31
N PRO A 512 15.85 0.67 19.94
CA PRO A 512 16.23 0.44 18.56
C PRO A 512 14.98 0.29 17.69
N SER A 513 15.02 0.85 16.49
CA SER A 513 13.92 0.71 15.55
C SER A 513 13.83 -0.72 15.00
N ASN A 514 12.65 -1.13 14.52
CA ASN A 514 12.38 -2.46 14.00
C ASN A 514 12.04 -2.43 12.49
N ALA A 515 11.93 -3.62 11.87
CA ALA A 515 11.58 -3.77 10.45
C ALA A 515 10.29 -3.05 10.08
N LYS A 516 9.28 -3.08 10.95
CA LYS A 516 8.00 -2.42 10.70
C LYS A 516 8.17 -0.89 10.60
N PHE A 517 8.97 -0.32 11.46
CA PHE A 517 9.27 1.12 11.42
C PHE A 517 9.95 1.51 10.10
N PHE A 518 10.93 0.72 9.64
CA PHE A 518 11.58 0.94 8.36
C PHE A 518 10.59 0.88 7.19
N LEU A 519 9.76 -0.17 7.14
CA LEU A 519 8.73 -0.32 6.10
C LEU A 519 7.70 0.81 6.15
N ASP A 520 7.30 1.29 7.34
CA ASP A 520 6.40 2.44 7.49
C ASP A 520 6.98 3.72 6.88
N ILE A 521 8.30 3.93 6.96
CA ILE A 521 9.00 5.04 6.30
C ILE A 521 8.93 4.87 4.78
N ILE A 522 9.25 3.69 4.26
CA ILE A 522 9.22 3.42 2.82
C ILE A 522 7.80 3.57 2.25
N ASP A 523 6.79 3.05 2.94
CA ASP A 523 5.38 3.20 2.55
C ASP A 523 4.97 4.67 2.42
N GLN A 524 5.39 5.52 3.35
CA GLN A 524 5.06 6.94 3.30
C GLN A 524 5.85 7.69 2.21
N MET A 525 7.09 7.27 1.93
CA MET A 525 7.85 7.77 0.79
C MET A 525 7.15 7.44 -0.53
N LEU A 526 6.60 6.22 -0.67
CA LEU A 526 5.84 5.78 -1.86
C LEU A 526 4.62 6.66 -2.14
N VAL A 527 3.85 7.02 -1.10
CA VAL A 527 2.63 7.84 -1.23
C VAL A 527 2.96 9.26 -1.70
N ARG A 528 4.12 9.80 -1.35
CA ARG A 528 4.50 11.20 -1.59
C ARG A 528 5.31 11.43 -2.85
N ASP A 529 6.07 10.45 -3.34
CA ASP A 529 6.87 10.56 -4.58
C ASP A 529 5.99 10.85 -5.81
N VAL A 530 4.68 10.65 -5.69
CA VAL A 530 3.68 10.98 -6.72
C VAL A 530 3.41 12.50 -6.81
N ASN A 531 3.71 13.31 -5.77
CA ASN A 531 3.15 14.67 -5.63
C ASN A 531 4.14 15.82 -5.36
N SER A 532 5.46 15.66 -5.22
CA SER A 532 6.30 16.77 -4.75
C SER A 532 7.45 17.20 -5.64
N ALA A 533 7.51 18.51 -5.89
CA ALA A 533 8.64 19.25 -6.44
C ALA A 533 9.74 19.47 -5.37
N TYR A 534 10.93 19.34 -5.76
CA TYR A 534 12.29 19.15 -5.25
C TYR A 534 12.80 19.95 -4.03
N GLN A 535 12.07 20.78 -3.29
CA GLN A 535 12.74 21.73 -2.39
C GLN A 535 12.80 21.43 -0.88
N ASN A 536 12.14 20.37 -0.35
CA ASN A 536 12.16 20.07 1.10
C ASN A 536 12.18 18.58 1.46
N LYS A 537 12.77 17.72 0.63
CA LYS A 537 12.74 16.25 0.82
C LYS A 537 13.29 15.79 2.18
N GLU A 538 14.41 16.34 2.65
CA GLU A 538 15.04 15.93 3.91
C GLU A 538 14.16 16.20 5.12
N GLN A 539 13.57 17.38 5.20
CA GLN A 539 12.66 17.76 6.31
C GLN A 539 11.34 16.97 6.27
N GLU A 540 10.83 16.68 5.06
CA GLU A 540 9.60 15.90 4.91
C GLU A 540 9.82 14.44 5.33
N ILE A 541 10.95 13.83 4.97
CA ILE A 541 11.27 12.45 5.35
C ILE A 541 11.59 12.35 6.83
N ALA A 542 12.29 13.33 7.41
CA ALA A 542 12.49 13.43 8.85
C ALA A 542 11.14 13.54 9.59
N SER A 543 10.20 14.34 9.06
CA SER A 543 8.83 14.43 9.57
C SER A 543 8.09 13.08 9.50
N ILE A 544 8.30 12.31 8.43
CA ILE A 544 7.72 10.98 8.25
C ILE A 544 8.29 9.99 9.28
N ALA A 545 9.60 9.96 9.43
CA ALA A 545 10.28 9.10 10.40
C ALA A 545 9.84 9.44 11.83
N CYS A 546 9.74 10.72 12.18
CA CYS A 546 9.21 11.15 13.48
C CYS A 546 7.77 10.70 13.73
N LYS A 547 6.89 10.86 12.73
CA LYS A 547 5.49 10.44 12.84
C LYS A 547 5.32 8.93 13.00
N ALA A 548 6.22 8.16 12.38
CA ALA A 548 6.23 6.70 12.52
C ALA A 548 6.79 6.26 13.89
N ALA A 549 7.74 7.02 14.46
CA ALA A 549 8.38 6.74 15.73
C ALA A 549 7.50 7.08 16.94
N VAL A 550 6.73 8.16 16.86
CA VAL A 550 5.96 8.70 17.99
C VAL A 550 4.57 8.11 18.02
N LYS A 551 4.46 6.86 18.47
CA LYS A 551 3.19 6.24 18.89
C LYS A 551 3.21 6.09 20.40
N ALA A 552 2.89 7.18 21.11
CA ALA A 552 2.84 7.19 22.55
C ALA A 552 1.47 6.68 23.04
N ASN A 553 1.49 5.54 23.70
CA ASN A 553 0.34 4.98 24.42
C ASN A 553 0.72 4.66 25.88
N ASP A 554 1.75 5.30 26.42
CA ASP A 554 2.26 5.01 27.76
C ASP A 554 1.53 5.88 28.80
N LYS A 555 1.07 5.24 29.88
CA LYS A 555 0.60 5.92 31.09
C LYS A 555 1.80 6.67 31.68
N MET A 556 1.69 7.99 31.78
CA MET A 556 2.71 8.86 32.34
C MET A 556 2.41 9.14 33.83
N SER A 557 3.45 9.15 34.65
CA SER A 557 3.36 9.65 36.02
C SER A 557 3.17 11.16 36.04
N PHE A 558 2.77 11.70 37.20
CA PHE A 558 2.62 13.16 37.37
C PHE A 558 3.93 13.91 37.11
N GLU A 559 5.06 13.38 37.56
CA GLU A 559 6.38 13.99 37.38
C GLU A 559 6.81 13.97 35.89
N GLU A 560 6.59 12.87 35.21
CA GLU A 560 6.86 12.76 33.76
C GLU A 560 5.98 13.72 32.96
N SER A 561 4.71 13.85 33.30
CA SER A 561 3.78 14.77 32.66
C SER A 561 4.16 16.23 32.90
N LYS A 562 4.60 16.57 34.10
CA LYS A 562 5.12 17.91 34.43
C LYS A 562 6.35 18.23 33.58
N LYS A 563 7.30 17.31 33.51
CA LYS A 563 8.49 17.45 32.67
C LYS A 563 8.14 17.61 31.19
N MET A 564 7.18 16.82 30.69
CA MET A 564 6.67 16.92 29.32
C MET A 564 6.06 18.31 29.04
N ILE A 565 5.25 18.82 29.96
CA ILE A 565 4.64 20.17 29.85
C ILE A 565 5.72 21.26 29.85
N ASP A 566 6.70 21.16 30.74
CA ASP A 566 7.84 22.06 30.79
C ASP A 566 8.67 22.03 29.48
N ASP A 567 8.88 20.86 28.92
CA ASP A 567 9.58 20.70 27.65
C ASP A 567 8.74 21.21 26.48
N LEU A 568 7.40 21.00 26.48
CA LEU A 568 6.49 21.51 25.47
C LEU A 568 6.52 23.05 25.41
N ILE A 569 6.49 23.72 26.55
CA ILE A 569 6.48 25.17 26.66
C ILE A 569 7.78 25.81 26.12
N LYS A 570 8.91 25.07 26.19
CA LYS A 570 10.20 25.53 25.66
C LYS A 570 10.26 25.50 24.13
N LEU A 571 9.39 24.72 23.46
CA LEU A 571 9.39 24.59 22.01
C LEU A 571 9.05 25.90 21.30
N ASP A 572 9.51 26.08 20.07
CA ASP A 572 9.22 27.28 19.28
C ASP A 572 7.74 27.43 18.94
N ASN A 573 7.06 26.35 18.66
CA ASN A 573 5.61 26.32 18.45
C ASN A 573 4.98 25.15 19.21
N PRO A 574 4.49 25.35 20.46
CA PRO A 574 3.89 24.30 21.27
C PRO A 574 2.42 24.02 20.95
N PHE A 575 1.78 24.79 20.08
CA PHE A 575 0.31 24.83 19.96
C PHE A 575 -0.28 23.75 19.05
N HIS A 576 0.48 23.20 18.11
CA HIS A 576 0.00 22.20 17.16
C HIS A 576 0.95 21.00 17.08
N CYS A 577 0.38 19.79 17.10
CA CYS A 577 1.16 18.58 16.88
C CYS A 577 1.58 18.44 15.40
N PRO A 578 2.50 17.54 15.06
CA PRO A 578 2.93 17.32 13.68
C PRO A 578 1.80 16.92 12.71
N HIS A 579 0.66 16.49 13.23
CA HIS A 579 -0.54 16.14 12.47
C HIS A 579 -1.52 17.31 12.30
N GLY A 580 -1.19 18.50 12.82
CA GLY A 580 -2.04 19.71 12.74
C GLY A 580 -3.14 19.78 13.78
N ARG A 581 -3.19 18.87 14.78
CA ARG A 581 -4.16 18.94 15.88
C ARG A 581 -3.71 19.96 16.92
N PRO A 582 -4.64 20.72 17.52
CA PRO A 582 -4.30 21.59 18.64
C PRO A 582 -3.80 20.73 19.82
N VAL A 583 -2.67 21.13 20.39
CA VAL A 583 -2.06 20.53 21.59
C VAL A 583 -2.59 21.19 22.84
N ILE A 584 -2.80 22.51 22.79
CA ILE A 584 -3.23 23.34 23.90
C ILE A 584 -4.46 24.12 23.46
N ILE A 585 -5.52 24.05 24.25
CA ILE A 585 -6.69 24.92 24.11
C ILE A 585 -6.83 25.78 25.37
N ALA A 586 -7.22 27.03 25.18
CA ALA A 586 -7.43 27.97 26.28
C ALA A 586 -8.91 28.33 26.42
N MET A 587 -9.35 28.53 27.64
CA MET A 587 -10.69 29.01 27.96
C MET A 587 -10.56 30.08 29.05
N ASP A 588 -11.06 31.30 28.82
CA ASP A 588 -11.00 32.34 29.81
C ASP A 588 -12.11 32.19 30.87
N ARG A 589 -11.93 32.87 32.00
CA ARG A 589 -12.88 32.81 33.10
C ARG A 589 -14.26 33.35 32.69
N TYR A 590 -14.33 34.34 31.82
CA TYR A 590 -15.59 34.92 31.35
C TYR A 590 -16.37 33.90 30.50
N GLU A 591 -15.72 33.17 29.64
CA GLU A 591 -16.34 32.10 28.85
C GLU A 591 -16.93 30.99 29.73
N ILE A 592 -16.23 30.64 30.82
CA ILE A 592 -16.71 29.66 31.80
C ILE A 592 -17.93 30.22 32.54
N GLU A 593 -17.85 31.45 33.06
CA GLU A 593 -18.93 32.10 33.79
C GLU A 593 -20.18 32.30 32.90
N LYS A 594 -19.99 32.62 31.62
CA LYS A 594 -21.08 32.73 30.63
C LYS A 594 -21.78 31.39 30.42
N LYS A 595 -21.05 30.25 30.36
CA LYS A 595 -21.65 28.91 30.29
C LYS A 595 -22.49 28.59 31.52
N PHE A 596 -22.14 29.08 32.69
CA PHE A 596 -22.92 28.95 33.92
C PHE A 596 -23.99 30.06 34.09
N LYS A 597 -24.19 30.91 33.04
CA LYS A 597 -25.14 32.04 33.10
C LYS A 597 -24.89 32.99 34.27
N ARG A 598 -23.64 33.16 34.73
CA ARG A 598 -23.26 34.09 35.80
C ARG A 598 -22.95 35.47 35.27
N VAL A 599 -22.74 35.61 33.99
CA VAL A 599 -22.54 36.87 33.26
C VAL A 599 -23.51 36.84 32.09
N ILE A 600 -24.28 37.91 31.93
CA ILE A 600 -25.30 38.11 30.87
C ILE A 600 -24.63 38.73 29.66
#